data_b175c433b8e29f24f3061ab780d08274
#
_entry.id   b175c433b8e29f24f3061ab780d08274
#
_cell.length_a   1.000
_cell.length_b   1.000
_cell.length_c   1.000
_cell.angle_alpha   90.00
_cell.angle_beta   90.00
_cell.angle_gamma   90.00
#
_symmetry.space_group_name_H-M   'P 1'
#
loop_
_entity.id
_entity.type
_entity.pdbx_description
1 polymer ?
#
loop_
_entity_poly.entity_id
_entity_poly.type
_entity_poly.pdbx_seq_one_letter_code
_entity_poly.pdbx_strand_id
1 'polypeptide(L)'
;MISHLAHAERFWFQQVLAGRPAVLLWPPPGEAADEGGPFATQHRAEEVLTFYRDQCAISDQVLTRTALTASPSGDVPPDLAAAGDICTARDIILHMIEETARHAGHLDLARELIDGRTGLGPR
;
A
#
# COMPACT_ATOMS: atom_id res chain seq x y z
N MET A 1 -2.54 5.51 8.32
CA MET A 1 -1.82 5.66 7.05
C MET A 1 -0.85 4.51 6.77
N ILE A 2 0.09 4.15 7.65
CA ILE A 2 1.01 3.01 7.44
C ILE A 2 0.24 1.69 7.30
N SER A 3 -0.83 1.49 8.07
CA SER A 3 -1.73 0.35 7.91
C SER A 3 -2.32 0.29 6.49
N HIS A 4 -2.77 1.43 5.96
CA HIS A 4 -3.27 1.52 4.58
C HIS A 4 -2.19 1.13 3.55
N LEU A 5 -0.97 1.65 3.69
CA LEU A 5 0.13 1.26 2.80
C LEU A 5 0.46 -0.24 2.87
N ALA A 6 0.38 -0.86 4.06
CA ALA A 6 0.55 -2.31 4.19
C ALA A 6 -0.53 -3.10 3.42
N HIS A 7 -1.77 -2.63 3.46
CA HIS A 7 -2.85 -3.22 2.67
C HIS A 7 -2.67 -2.99 1.16
N ALA A 8 -2.19 -1.80 0.75
CA ALA A 8 -1.88 -1.50 -0.64
C ALA A 8 -0.77 -2.40 -1.18
N GLU A 9 0.35 -2.58 -0.43
CA GLU A 9 1.41 -3.53 -0.76
C GLU A 9 0.86 -4.94 -1.02
N ARG A 10 0.03 -5.42 -0.11
CA ARG A 10 -0.58 -6.73 -0.22
C ARG A 10 -1.53 -6.83 -1.39
N PHE A 11 -2.40 -5.85 -1.58
CA PHE A 11 -3.39 -5.84 -2.65
C PHE A 11 -2.68 -5.84 -4.01
N TRP A 12 -1.80 -4.90 -4.26
CA TRP A 12 -1.20 -4.72 -5.57
C TRP A 12 -0.20 -5.80 -5.94
N PHE A 13 0.70 -6.17 -5.04
CA PHE A 13 1.75 -7.15 -5.38
C PHE A 13 1.34 -8.60 -5.15
N GLN A 14 0.53 -8.88 -4.12
CA GLN A 14 0.20 -10.26 -3.80
C GLN A 14 -1.11 -10.71 -4.46
N GLN A 15 -2.15 -9.87 -4.44
CA GLN A 15 -3.45 -10.25 -5.02
C GLN A 15 -3.47 -9.94 -6.51
N VAL A 16 -3.26 -8.69 -6.92
CA VAL A 16 -3.35 -8.29 -8.33
C VAL A 16 -2.20 -8.88 -9.14
N LEU A 17 -0.94 -8.62 -8.77
CA LEU A 17 0.21 -9.08 -9.56
C LEU A 17 0.40 -10.59 -9.50
N ALA A 18 0.44 -11.18 -8.30
CA ALA A 18 0.73 -12.61 -8.12
C ALA A 18 -0.51 -13.51 -8.10
N GLY A 19 -1.74 -12.98 -8.17
CA GLY A 19 -2.98 -13.75 -8.17
C GLY A 19 -3.25 -14.51 -6.88
N ARG A 20 -2.67 -14.10 -5.75
CA ARG A 20 -2.89 -14.76 -4.45
C ARG A 20 -4.28 -14.43 -3.93
N PRO A 21 -4.96 -15.39 -3.26
CA PRO A 21 -6.28 -15.12 -2.70
C PRO A 21 -6.21 -14.03 -1.62
N ALA A 22 -7.27 -13.22 -1.53
CA ALA A 22 -7.44 -12.28 -0.44
C ALA A 22 -7.61 -13.05 0.88
N VAL A 23 -6.61 -13.03 1.75
CA VAL A 23 -6.69 -13.57 3.11
C VAL A 23 -6.90 -12.41 4.07
N LEU A 24 -7.97 -12.43 4.85
CA LEU A 24 -8.23 -11.45 5.90
C LEU A 24 -7.30 -11.73 7.08
N LEU A 25 -6.08 -11.21 7.04
CA LEU A 25 -5.10 -11.33 8.16
C LEU A 25 -5.19 -10.18 9.15
N TRP A 26 -5.92 -9.13 8.81
CA TRP A 26 -6.07 -7.92 9.57
C TRP A 26 -7.51 -7.44 9.34
N PRO A 27 -8.22 -6.95 10.34
CA PRO A 27 -9.59 -6.50 10.11
C PRO A 27 -9.62 -5.50 8.96
N PRO A 28 -10.54 -5.67 8.00
CA PRO A 28 -10.65 -4.76 6.88
C PRO A 28 -10.86 -3.34 7.38
N PRO A 29 -10.37 -2.32 6.63
CA PRO A 29 -10.72 -0.95 6.90
C PRO A 29 -12.23 -0.80 6.72
N GLY A 30 -13.00 -0.83 7.76
CA GLY A 30 -14.47 -0.80 7.69
C GLY A 30 -15.15 -1.21 8.97
N GLU A 31 -14.63 -2.20 9.68
CA GLU A 31 -15.20 -2.59 10.97
C GLU A 31 -14.74 -1.68 12.14
N ALA A 32 -13.67 -0.91 11.94
CA ALA A 32 -13.22 0.13 12.88
C ALA A 32 -13.43 1.55 12.35
N ALA A 33 -14.12 1.71 11.22
CA ALA A 33 -14.26 2.98 10.52
C ALA A 33 -15.21 3.97 11.22
N ASP A 34 -15.92 3.56 12.25
CA ASP A 34 -16.95 4.41 12.87
C ASP A 34 -16.38 5.59 13.69
N GLU A 35 -15.10 5.60 14.05
CA GLU A 35 -14.52 6.68 14.86
C GLU A 35 -13.31 7.42 14.25
N GLY A 36 -12.78 7.06 13.07
CA GLY A 36 -11.56 7.68 12.56
C GLY A 36 -11.32 7.59 11.05
N GLY A 37 -12.28 7.08 10.29
CA GLY A 37 -12.16 6.95 8.83
C GLY A 37 -11.19 5.86 8.38
N PRO A 38 -10.90 5.76 7.05
CA PRO A 38 -10.18 4.64 6.44
C PRO A 38 -8.70 4.51 6.85
N PHE A 39 -8.18 5.49 7.57
CA PHE A 39 -6.79 5.49 8.06
C PHE A 39 -6.67 5.21 9.56
N ALA A 40 -7.79 5.05 10.26
CA ALA A 40 -7.78 4.71 11.67
C ALA A 40 -7.41 3.25 11.89
N THR A 41 -6.79 2.96 13.02
CA THR A 41 -6.49 1.60 13.49
C THR A 41 -6.47 1.59 15.01
N GLN A 42 -6.97 0.51 15.61
CA GLN A 42 -6.88 0.26 17.05
C GLN A 42 -5.59 -0.48 17.44
N HIS A 43 -4.80 -0.88 16.44
CA HIS A 43 -3.55 -1.60 16.67
C HIS A 43 -2.44 -0.66 17.17
N ARG A 44 -1.53 -1.21 17.97
CA ARG A 44 -0.34 -0.48 18.43
C ARG A 44 0.57 -0.15 17.24
N ALA A 45 1.24 0.99 17.31
CA ALA A 45 2.14 1.46 16.23
C ALA A 45 3.19 0.39 15.83
N GLU A 46 3.71 -0.34 16.81
CA GLU A 46 4.70 -1.40 16.59
C GLU A 46 4.14 -2.58 15.78
N GLU A 47 2.90 -2.98 16.04
CA GLU A 47 2.20 -4.04 15.30
C GLU A 47 1.96 -3.60 13.85
N VAL A 48 1.52 -2.35 13.65
CA VAL A 48 1.29 -1.77 12.33
C VAL A 48 2.59 -1.70 11.52
N LEU A 49 3.69 -1.28 12.15
CA LEU A 49 5.01 -1.23 11.50
C LEU A 49 5.54 -2.61 11.15
N THR A 50 5.34 -3.60 12.02
CA THR A 50 5.73 -4.99 11.75
C THR A 50 4.91 -5.53 10.57
N PHE A 51 3.60 -5.35 10.59
CA PHE A 51 2.74 -5.77 9.49
C PHE A 51 3.16 -5.13 8.15
N TYR A 52 3.44 -3.83 8.12
CA TYR A 52 3.91 -3.16 6.91
C TYR A 52 5.23 -3.76 6.39
N ARG A 53 6.22 -3.95 7.26
CA ARG A 53 7.51 -4.56 6.88
C ARG A 53 7.35 -5.97 6.33
N ASP A 54 6.48 -6.76 6.93
CA ASP A 54 6.19 -8.12 6.47
C ASP A 54 5.54 -8.10 5.07
N GLN A 55 4.61 -7.17 4.82
CA GLN A 55 4.01 -7.04 3.49
C GLN A 55 5.05 -6.60 2.44
N CYS A 56 5.91 -5.63 2.74
CA CYS A 56 7.00 -5.23 1.85
C CYS A 56 7.93 -6.41 1.53
N ALA A 57 8.34 -7.18 2.54
CA ALA A 57 9.20 -8.35 2.32
C ALA A 57 8.56 -9.42 1.42
N ILE A 58 7.24 -9.60 1.51
CA ILE A 58 6.51 -10.51 0.61
C ILE A 58 6.41 -9.92 -0.80
N SER A 59 6.18 -8.60 -0.93
CA SER A 59 6.16 -7.90 -2.21
C SER A 59 7.50 -8.00 -2.93
N ASP A 60 8.61 -7.83 -2.22
CA ASP A 60 9.97 -8.01 -2.75
C ASP A 60 10.19 -9.41 -3.33
N GLN A 61 9.69 -10.46 -2.65
CA GLN A 61 9.78 -11.83 -3.15
C GLN A 61 8.96 -12.03 -4.43
N VAL A 62 7.82 -11.38 -4.58
CA VAL A 62 7.02 -11.39 -5.81
C VAL A 62 7.80 -10.69 -6.93
N LEU A 63 8.28 -9.48 -6.67
CA LEU A 63 8.97 -8.65 -7.65
C LEU A 63 10.27 -9.28 -8.16
N THR A 64 11.05 -9.93 -7.30
CA THR A 64 12.29 -10.61 -7.72
C THR A 64 12.05 -11.77 -8.70
N ARG A 65 10.82 -12.28 -8.80
CA ARG A 65 10.45 -13.41 -9.66
C ARG A 65 9.56 -13.01 -10.83
N THR A 66 9.22 -11.72 -10.95
CA THR A 66 8.26 -11.23 -11.94
C THR A 66 8.95 -10.29 -12.92
N ALA A 67 8.85 -10.58 -14.21
CA ALA A 67 9.34 -9.67 -15.24
C ALA A 67 8.51 -8.38 -15.27
N LEU A 68 9.13 -7.23 -15.51
CA LEU A 68 8.43 -5.94 -15.57
C LEU A 68 7.31 -5.89 -16.63
N THR A 69 7.43 -6.72 -17.66
CA THR A 69 6.44 -6.85 -18.75
C THR A 69 5.37 -7.91 -18.49
N ALA A 70 5.44 -8.63 -17.37
CA ALA A 70 4.44 -9.64 -17.04
C ALA A 70 3.09 -8.99 -16.77
N SER A 71 2.04 -9.59 -17.31
CA SER A 71 0.66 -9.19 -16.97
C SER A 71 0.28 -9.65 -15.55
N PRO A 72 -0.59 -8.91 -14.86
CA PRO A 72 -1.17 -9.35 -13.59
C PRO A 72 -1.82 -10.73 -13.71
N SER A 73 -1.68 -11.55 -12.68
CA SER A 73 -2.30 -12.89 -12.61
C SER A 73 -3.63 -12.89 -11.86
N GLY A 74 -3.91 -11.82 -11.11
CA GLY A 74 -5.16 -11.59 -10.39
C GLY A 74 -6.00 -10.50 -11.04
N ASP A 75 -7.14 -10.20 -10.43
CA ASP A 75 -8.10 -9.22 -10.95
C ASP A 75 -7.61 -7.79 -10.73
N VAL A 76 -7.46 -7.04 -11.82
CA VAL A 76 -7.23 -5.59 -11.79
C VAL A 76 -8.57 -4.89 -11.52
N PRO A 77 -8.62 -3.84 -10.66
CA PRO A 77 -9.83 -3.06 -10.48
C PRO A 77 -10.45 -2.62 -11.80
N PRO A 78 -11.79 -2.78 -11.98
CA PRO A 78 -12.44 -2.62 -13.30
C PRO A 78 -12.24 -1.24 -13.93
N ASP A 79 -12.19 -0.18 -13.15
CA ASP A 79 -11.96 1.19 -13.60
C ASP A 79 -10.54 1.36 -14.18
N LEU A 80 -9.52 0.82 -13.53
CA LEU A 80 -8.14 0.87 -13.98
C LEU A 80 -7.89 -0.08 -15.17
N ALA A 81 -8.56 -1.22 -15.18
CA ALA A 81 -8.51 -2.14 -16.32
C ALA A 81 -9.16 -1.50 -17.57
N ALA A 82 -10.30 -0.82 -17.41
CA ALA A 82 -10.99 -0.14 -18.50
C ALA A 82 -10.21 1.06 -19.04
N ALA A 83 -9.49 1.79 -18.17
CA ALA A 83 -8.61 2.88 -18.57
C ALA A 83 -7.33 2.40 -19.27
N GLY A 84 -6.95 1.13 -19.10
CA GLY A 84 -5.67 0.59 -19.58
C GLY A 84 -4.46 1.06 -18.77
N ASP A 85 -4.69 1.55 -17.56
CA ASP A 85 -3.63 2.11 -16.70
C ASP A 85 -2.76 1.02 -16.06
N ILE A 86 -3.33 -0.17 -15.84
CA ILE A 86 -2.63 -1.30 -15.22
C ILE A 86 -2.68 -2.53 -16.14
N CYS A 87 -1.64 -2.71 -16.92
CA CYS A 87 -1.49 -3.84 -17.86
C CYS A 87 -0.32 -4.76 -17.52
N THR A 88 0.68 -4.26 -16.81
CA THR A 88 1.93 -4.96 -16.52
C THR A 88 2.39 -4.77 -15.08
N ALA A 89 3.36 -5.60 -14.66
CA ALA A 89 4.04 -5.44 -13.36
C ALA A 89 4.68 -4.04 -13.21
N ARG A 90 5.20 -3.46 -14.31
CA ARG A 90 5.76 -2.10 -14.32
C ARG A 90 4.71 -1.08 -13.91
N ASP A 91 3.49 -1.18 -14.45
CA ASP A 91 2.43 -0.21 -14.18
C ASP A 91 2.02 -0.28 -12.70
N ILE A 92 1.95 -1.48 -12.13
CA ILE A 92 1.70 -1.67 -10.70
C ILE A 92 2.80 -1.04 -9.84
N ILE A 93 4.08 -1.21 -10.22
CA ILE A 93 5.21 -0.60 -9.50
C ILE A 93 5.12 0.92 -9.55
N LEU A 94 4.84 1.51 -10.72
CA LEU A 94 4.70 2.96 -10.87
C LEU A 94 3.52 3.48 -10.04
N HIS A 95 2.37 2.79 -10.09
CA HIS A 95 1.22 3.11 -9.25
C HIS A 95 1.56 3.10 -7.76
N MET A 96 2.29 2.09 -7.28
CA MET A 96 2.70 1.99 -5.87
C MET A 96 3.73 3.05 -5.47
N ILE A 97 4.60 3.48 -6.39
CA ILE A 97 5.51 4.62 -6.15
C ILE A 97 4.71 5.90 -5.96
N GLU A 98 3.72 6.17 -6.83
CA GLU A 98 2.85 7.34 -6.74
C GLU A 98 2.01 7.33 -5.45
N GLU A 99 1.44 6.21 -5.11
CA GLU A 99 0.62 6.02 -3.90
C GLU A 99 1.45 6.23 -2.64
N THR A 100 2.63 5.65 -2.56
CA THR A 100 3.56 5.82 -1.44
C THR A 100 4.04 7.26 -1.32
N ALA A 101 4.40 7.90 -2.43
CA ALA A 101 4.83 9.30 -2.45
C ALA A 101 3.72 10.25 -1.99
N ARG A 102 2.48 10.03 -2.43
CA ARG A 102 1.30 10.79 -2.00
C ARG A 102 1.10 10.70 -0.49
N HIS A 103 1.14 9.50 0.06
CA HIS A 103 0.97 9.28 1.49
C HIS A 103 2.16 9.77 2.32
N ALA A 104 3.38 9.71 1.81
CA ALA A 104 4.54 10.33 2.45
C ALA A 104 4.37 11.85 2.56
N GLY A 105 3.86 12.52 1.51
CA GLY A 105 3.54 13.95 1.56
C GLY A 105 2.45 14.28 2.58
N HIS A 106 1.40 13.46 2.68
CA HIS A 106 0.37 13.63 3.70
C HIS A 106 0.92 13.47 5.13
N LEU A 107 1.84 12.51 5.34
CA LEU A 107 2.49 12.31 6.64
C LEU A 107 3.42 13.46 6.99
N ASP A 108 4.14 14.03 6.01
CA ASP A 108 5.01 15.18 6.22
C ASP A 108 4.19 16.41 6.66
N LEU A 109 3.09 16.69 5.96
CA LEU A 109 2.16 17.75 6.36
C LEU A 109 1.58 17.52 7.76
N ALA A 110 1.15 16.30 8.08
CA ALA A 110 0.63 15.96 9.40
C ALA A 110 1.68 16.18 10.50
N ARG A 111 2.93 15.81 10.24
CA ARG A 111 4.06 16.04 11.14
C ARG A 111 4.29 17.54 11.38
N GLU A 112 4.29 18.35 10.30
CA GLU A 112 4.46 19.81 10.41
C GLU A 112 3.37 20.44 11.29
N LEU A 113 2.13 19.96 11.16
CA LEU A 113 1.02 20.43 12.02
C LEU A 113 1.17 20.03 13.49
N ILE A 114 1.86 18.92 13.79
CA ILE A 114 2.04 18.41 15.15
C ILE A 114 3.24 19.07 15.84
N ASP A 115 4.40 19.15 15.16
CA ASP A 115 5.66 19.59 15.78
C ASP A 115 6.24 20.91 15.24
N GLY A 116 5.59 21.50 14.23
CA GLY A 116 6.00 22.78 13.61
C GLY A 116 7.29 22.70 12.77
N ARG A 117 7.86 21.51 12.58
CA ARG A 117 9.08 21.35 11.79
C ARG A 117 8.74 21.22 10.31
N THR A 118 9.38 22.03 9.48
CA THR A 118 9.22 22.00 8.02
C THR A 118 10.44 21.36 7.35
N GLY A 119 10.21 20.81 6.14
CA GLY A 119 11.24 20.18 5.32
C GLY A 119 11.52 18.72 5.66
N LEU A 120 12.45 18.12 4.91
CA LEU A 120 12.71 16.67 4.92
C LEU A 120 13.44 16.15 6.18
N GLY A 121 13.67 16.99 7.18
CA GLY A 121 14.48 16.65 8.35
C GLY A 121 15.99 16.54 8.04
N PRO A 122 16.80 16.12 9.02
CA PRO A 122 18.23 15.91 8.79
C PRO A 122 18.43 14.75 7.81
N ARG A 123 19.29 14.97 6.83
CA ARG A 123 19.77 13.97 5.88
C ARG A 123 20.98 13.26 6.44
#